data_c456f61deee9bba2996501ed2f0d146c
#
_entry.id   c456f61deee9bba2996501ed2f0d146c
#
_cell.length_a   1.000
_cell.length_b   1.000
_cell.length_c   1.000
_cell.angle_alpha   90.00
_cell.angle_beta   90.00
_cell.angle_gamma   90.00
#
_symmetry.space_group_name_H-M   'P 1'
#
loop_
_entity.id
_entity.type
_entity.pdbx_description
1 polymer ?
#
loop_
_entity_poly.entity_id
_entity_poly.type
_entity_poly.pdbx_seq_one_letter_code
_entity_poly.pdbx_strand_id
1 'polypeptide(L)'
;MRSTAELRILWAPACTAPFARLNLYGEGVVTVDVLIVDAVKALNAVLIDWDYRTRRADTGAYNCRQITGGTNYSLHAYGIAVDLNW
;
A
#
# COMPACT_ATOMS: atom_id res chain seq x y z
N MET A 1 -12.86 2.67 -13.02
CA MET A 1 -11.56 2.43 -12.37
C MET A 1 -10.49 3.25 -13.08
N ARG A 2 -9.59 3.88 -12.35
CA ARG A 2 -8.51 4.67 -12.94
C ARG A 2 -7.39 3.76 -13.44
N SER A 3 -6.74 4.15 -14.54
CA SER A 3 -5.57 3.43 -15.04
C SER A 3 -4.35 3.67 -14.14
N THR A 4 -3.33 2.81 -14.29
CA THR A 4 -2.07 2.98 -13.56
C THR A 4 -1.41 4.33 -13.88
N ALA A 5 -1.46 4.76 -15.13
CA ALA A 5 -0.91 6.06 -15.53
C ALA A 5 -1.64 7.22 -14.87
N GLU A 6 -2.97 7.16 -14.78
CA GLU A 6 -3.77 8.18 -14.09
C GLU A 6 -3.47 8.23 -12.60
N LEU A 7 -3.30 7.07 -11.95
CA LEU A 7 -2.93 7.01 -10.53
C LEU A 7 -1.58 7.66 -10.29
N ARG A 8 -0.60 7.43 -11.16
CA ARG A 8 0.72 8.07 -11.03
C ARG A 8 0.64 9.58 -11.14
N ILE A 9 -0.24 10.11 -11.97
CA ILE A 9 -0.44 11.56 -12.10
C ILE A 9 -1.10 12.13 -10.85
N LEU A 10 -2.14 11.49 -10.37
CA LEU A 10 -2.92 11.97 -9.21
C LEU A 10 -2.12 11.95 -7.91
N TRP A 11 -1.24 10.97 -7.74
CA TRP A 11 -0.47 10.76 -6.50
C TRP A 11 0.98 11.19 -6.61
N ALA A 12 1.34 11.86 -7.69
CA ALA A 12 2.70 12.38 -7.89
C ALA A 12 3.04 13.47 -6.84
N PRO A 13 4.35 13.64 -6.54
CA PRO A 13 5.44 12.79 -7.00
C PRO A 13 5.61 11.54 -6.13
N ALA A 14 6.23 10.51 -6.73
CA ALA A 14 6.53 9.27 -6.02
C ALA A 14 7.50 9.51 -4.84
N CYS A 15 7.42 8.68 -3.81
CA CYS A 15 8.34 8.65 -2.67
C CYS A 15 8.36 9.91 -1.81
N THR A 16 7.37 10.80 -1.92
CA THR A 16 7.39 12.10 -1.22
C THR A 16 6.14 12.41 -0.41
N ALA A 17 5.08 11.62 -0.54
CA ALA A 17 3.84 11.86 0.21
C ALA A 17 4.09 11.75 1.72
N PRO A 18 3.29 12.42 2.56
CA PRO A 18 3.28 12.08 3.97
C PRO A 18 2.70 10.67 4.13
N PHE A 19 3.41 9.82 4.86
CA PHE A 19 3.05 8.42 5.05
C PHE A 19 2.59 8.15 6.48
N ALA A 20 1.68 7.18 6.62
CA ALA A 20 1.24 6.67 7.91
C ALA A 20 1.53 5.18 7.99
N ARG A 21 1.88 4.71 9.17
CA ARG A 21 2.15 3.30 9.45
C ARG A 21 0.96 2.70 10.18
N LEU A 22 0.46 1.56 9.69
CA LEU A 22 -0.70 0.90 10.25
C LEU A 22 -0.41 -0.57 10.52
N ASN A 23 -0.92 -1.06 11.65
CA ASN A 23 -0.89 -2.48 11.97
C ASN A 23 -2.15 -3.14 11.38
N LEU A 24 -1.95 -4.23 10.65
CA LEU A 24 -3.05 -5.05 10.15
C LEU A 24 -3.28 -6.24 11.07
N TYR A 25 -4.46 -6.83 10.97
CA TYR A 25 -4.83 -8.00 11.75
C TYR A 25 -3.78 -9.11 11.58
N GLY A 26 -3.27 -9.63 12.69
CA GLY A 26 -2.13 -10.53 12.70
C GLY A 26 -0.84 -9.79 12.98
N GLU A 27 0.20 -10.02 12.17
CA GLU A 27 1.54 -9.44 12.39
C GLU A 27 1.95 -8.43 11.32
N GLY A 28 1.13 -8.26 10.28
CA GLY A 28 1.45 -7.37 9.17
C GLY A 28 1.45 -5.90 9.55
N VAL A 29 2.41 -5.16 9.02
CA VAL A 29 2.52 -3.71 9.18
C VAL A 29 2.67 -3.10 7.79
N VAL A 30 1.91 -2.05 7.52
CA VAL A 30 1.98 -1.35 6.23
C VAL A 30 2.22 0.14 6.42
N THR A 31 2.98 0.72 5.52
CA THR A 31 3.18 2.17 5.41
C THR A 31 2.50 2.63 4.12
N VAL A 32 1.59 3.56 4.23
CA VAL A 32 0.78 4.02 3.09
C VAL A 32 0.67 5.54 3.11
N ASP A 33 0.27 6.12 1.97
CA ASP A 33 -0.07 7.54 1.91
C ASP A 33 -1.20 7.82 2.91
N VAL A 34 -1.08 8.92 3.66
CA VAL A 34 -2.08 9.26 4.68
C VAL A 34 -3.48 9.41 4.12
N LEU A 35 -3.61 9.74 2.84
CA LEU A 35 -4.91 9.91 2.20
C LEU A 35 -5.67 8.60 2.01
N ILE A 36 -4.99 7.44 2.05
CA ILE A 36 -5.68 6.15 1.93
C ILE A 36 -5.82 5.41 3.26
N VAL A 37 -5.50 6.05 4.37
CA VAL A 37 -5.57 5.42 5.71
C VAL A 37 -6.96 4.85 5.97
N ASP A 38 -8.03 5.59 5.67
CA ASP A 38 -9.38 5.12 5.92
C ASP A 38 -9.75 3.88 5.09
N ALA A 39 -9.27 3.83 3.84
CA ALA A 39 -9.46 2.65 2.99
C ALA A 39 -8.73 1.42 3.56
N VAL A 40 -7.51 1.62 4.07
CA VAL A 40 -6.73 0.55 4.69
C VAL A 40 -7.39 0.07 6.00
N LYS A 41 -7.95 0.98 6.78
CA LYS A 41 -8.71 0.62 7.97
C LYS A 41 -9.96 -0.20 7.62
N ALA A 42 -10.65 0.14 6.54
CA ALA A 42 -11.78 -0.65 6.05
C ALA A 42 -11.34 -2.05 5.61
N LEU A 43 -10.21 -2.15 4.92
CA LEU A 43 -9.61 -3.44 4.57
C LEU A 43 -9.33 -4.26 5.84
N ASN A 44 -8.73 -3.62 6.86
CA ASN A 44 -8.41 -4.31 8.11
C ASN A 44 -9.66 -4.86 8.80
N ALA A 45 -10.78 -4.16 8.77
CA ALA A 45 -12.04 -4.64 9.31
C ALA A 45 -12.50 -5.93 8.61
N VAL A 46 -12.32 -6.03 7.29
CA VAL A 46 -12.60 -7.23 6.52
C VAL A 46 -11.69 -8.38 6.93
N LEU A 47 -10.39 -8.10 7.12
CA LEU A 47 -9.42 -9.12 7.57
C LEU A 47 -9.82 -9.70 8.94
N ILE A 48 -10.29 -8.85 9.85
CA ILE A 48 -10.76 -9.27 11.18
C ILE A 48 -12.01 -10.15 11.05
N ASP A 49 -12.99 -9.72 10.25
CA ASP A 49 -14.25 -10.45 10.06
C ASP A 49 -14.02 -11.86 9.51
N TRP A 50 -13.05 -12.03 8.65
CA TRP A 50 -12.73 -13.31 8.00
C TRP A 50 -11.60 -14.07 8.71
N ASP A 51 -11.09 -13.56 9.84
CA ASP A 51 -9.94 -14.12 10.57
C ASP A 51 -8.74 -14.36 9.64
N TYR A 52 -8.53 -13.43 8.72
CA TYR A 52 -7.42 -13.49 7.78
C TYR A 52 -6.19 -12.79 8.36
N ARG A 53 -5.36 -13.53 9.07
CA ARG A 53 -4.18 -12.98 9.76
C ARG A 53 -3.07 -12.70 8.77
N THR A 54 -2.54 -11.49 8.79
CA THR A 54 -1.41 -11.11 7.97
C THR A 54 -0.10 -11.58 8.58
N ARG A 55 0.87 -11.92 7.72
CA ARG A 55 2.22 -12.29 8.13
C ARG A 55 3.15 -11.12 7.88
N ARG A 56 3.99 -10.80 8.85
CA ARG A 56 4.91 -9.65 8.75
C ARG A 56 5.84 -9.76 7.54
N ALA A 57 6.41 -10.93 7.30
CA ALA A 57 7.39 -11.13 6.23
C ALA A 57 6.78 -10.99 4.82
N ASP A 58 5.48 -11.26 4.69
CA ASP A 58 4.79 -11.35 3.40
C ASP A 58 3.77 -10.23 3.19
N THR A 59 3.76 -9.23 4.06
CA THR A 59 2.82 -8.10 4.02
C THR A 59 3.59 -6.79 4.00
N GLY A 60 3.21 -5.90 3.10
CA GLY A 60 3.84 -4.59 2.99
C GLY A 60 3.09 -3.69 2.04
N ALA A 61 3.54 -2.44 1.95
CA ALA A 61 2.93 -1.45 1.07
C ALA A 61 3.97 -0.52 0.45
N TYR A 62 4.36 0.54 1.17
CA TYR A 62 5.28 1.52 0.62
C TYR A 62 6.65 0.91 0.31
N ASN A 63 7.10 1.15 -0.91
CA ASN A 63 8.45 0.76 -1.34
C ASN A 63 8.86 1.70 -2.47
N CYS A 64 9.84 2.54 -2.21
CA CYS A 64 10.34 3.52 -3.18
C CYS A 64 11.27 2.83 -4.19
N ARG A 65 10.68 2.30 -5.25
CA ARG A 65 11.43 1.63 -6.32
C ARG A 65 10.75 1.80 -7.67
N GLN A 66 11.54 1.77 -8.73
CA GLN A 66 11.03 1.70 -10.10
C GLN A 66 10.60 0.26 -10.43
N ILE A 67 9.70 0.15 -11.40
CA ILE A 67 9.33 -1.15 -11.95
C ILE A 67 10.56 -1.74 -12.64
N THR A 68 10.86 -3.02 -12.40
CA THR A 68 11.99 -3.71 -13.02
C THR A 68 11.94 -3.59 -14.54
N GLY A 69 13.04 -3.09 -15.13
CA GLY A 69 13.14 -2.89 -16.57
C GLY A 69 12.43 -1.66 -17.10
N GLY A 70 11.81 -0.83 -16.25
CA GLY A 70 11.10 0.38 -16.63
C GLY A 70 11.66 1.63 -15.96
N THR A 71 11.16 2.80 -16.37
CA THR A 71 11.53 4.08 -15.79
C THR A 71 10.45 4.62 -14.83
N ASN A 72 9.25 4.05 -14.86
CA ASN A 72 8.16 4.43 -13.95
C ASN A 72 8.33 3.79 -12.59
N TYR A 73 7.94 4.52 -11.54
CA TYR A 73 7.88 3.96 -10.20
C TYR A 73 6.68 3.01 -10.05
N SER A 74 6.85 1.95 -9.26
CA SER A 74 5.76 1.08 -8.84
C SER A 74 4.72 1.90 -8.06
N LEU A 75 3.45 1.49 -8.08
CA LEU A 75 2.41 2.13 -7.26
C LEU A 75 2.73 2.04 -5.76
N HIS A 76 3.53 1.07 -5.33
CA HIS A 76 4.04 1.01 -3.95
C HIS A 76 4.86 2.23 -3.58
N ALA A 77 5.56 2.84 -4.52
CA ALA A 77 6.36 4.05 -4.29
C ALA A 77 5.49 5.28 -4.01
N TYR A 78 4.22 5.23 -4.36
CA TYR A 78 3.23 6.29 -4.07
C TYR A 78 2.47 6.05 -2.78
N GLY A 79 2.67 4.88 -2.13
CA GLY A 79 1.97 4.52 -0.90
C GLY A 79 0.51 4.13 -1.11
N ILE A 80 0.13 3.71 -2.32
CA ILE A 80 -1.26 3.40 -2.67
C ILE A 80 -1.49 1.95 -3.09
N ALA A 81 -0.51 1.08 -2.89
CA ALA A 81 -0.62 -0.35 -3.16
C ALA A 81 -0.23 -1.14 -1.91
N VAL A 82 -0.92 -2.24 -1.66
CA VAL A 82 -0.70 -3.10 -0.49
C VAL A 82 -0.59 -4.55 -0.94
N ASP A 83 0.42 -5.26 -0.42
CA ASP A 83 0.58 -6.70 -0.60
C ASP A 83 0.22 -7.40 0.72
N LEU A 84 -0.63 -8.43 0.64
CA LEU A 84 -1.05 -9.22 1.79
C LEU A 84 -0.64 -10.68 1.60
N ASN A 85 0.19 -11.20 2.51
CA ASN A 85 0.53 -12.63 2.58
C ASN A 85 0.94 -13.26 1.23
N TRP A 86 1.66 -12.50 0.43
CA TRP A 86 2.03 -12.98 -0.91
C TRP A 86 3.31 -13.87 -0.92
#